data_6be2b7c6e3ddb498f4eff9ba375c9243
#
_entry.id   6be2b7c6e3ddb498f4eff9ba375c9243
#
_cell.length_a   1.000
_cell.length_b   1.000
_cell.length_c   1.000
_cell.angle_alpha   90.00
_cell.angle_beta   90.00
_cell.angle_gamma   90.00
#
_symmetry.space_group_name_H-M   'P 1'
#
loop_
_entity.id
_entity.type
_entity.pdbx_description
1 polymer ?
#
loop_
_entity_poly.entity_id
_entity_poly.type
_entity_poly.pdbx_seq_one_letter_code
_entity_poly.pdbx_strand_id
1 'polypeptide(L)'
;MAKGTLIKNGRVITETLEIDDGWVLIEDGRIRSFGETGDGLPGADETIDAGGDIVGPGFIDMHTHGIKDVDFMEADEETMERGLEEYARFGVTRVVGSTLSNPIDNIIRQMKRMRRVREQSKLGALLVGGHMEGPWLCVRCRGGHAEE
;
A
#
# COMPACT_ATOMS: atom_id res chain seq x y z
N MET A 1 -22.46 -4.61 18.03
CA MET A 1 -21.57 -5.79 17.91
C MET A 1 -20.49 -5.43 16.92
N ALA A 2 -19.24 -5.80 17.18
CA ALA A 2 -18.13 -5.59 16.23
C ALA A 2 -18.46 -6.33 14.93
N LYS A 3 -18.28 -5.68 13.79
CA LYS A 3 -18.50 -6.30 12.49
C LYS A 3 -17.26 -7.13 12.14
N GLY A 4 -17.42 -8.47 12.22
CA GLY A 4 -16.33 -9.43 11.98
C GLY A 4 -16.31 -9.91 10.53
N THR A 5 -15.11 -10.00 9.95
CA THR A 5 -14.87 -10.64 8.65
C THR A 5 -13.91 -11.82 8.86
N LEU A 6 -14.31 -13.00 8.43
CA LEU A 6 -13.48 -14.21 8.43
C LEU A 6 -12.98 -14.47 7.02
N ILE A 7 -11.66 -14.54 6.85
CA ILE A 7 -11.02 -15.07 5.63
C ILE A 7 -10.64 -16.52 5.96
N LYS A 8 -11.09 -17.49 5.17
CA LYS A 8 -10.85 -18.92 5.39
C LYS A 8 -10.32 -19.62 4.15
N ASN A 9 -9.89 -20.88 4.32
CA ASN A 9 -9.39 -21.74 3.25
C ASN A 9 -8.23 -21.09 2.49
N GLY A 10 -7.36 -20.36 3.17
CA GLY A 10 -6.21 -19.70 2.59
C GLY A 10 -4.89 -20.25 3.09
N ARG A 11 -3.84 -20.12 2.30
CA ARG A 11 -2.46 -20.29 2.75
C ARG A 11 -2.04 -19.03 3.49
N VAL A 12 -2.15 -19.05 4.82
CA VAL A 12 -1.89 -17.87 5.66
C VAL A 12 -0.40 -17.73 5.92
N ILE A 13 0.14 -16.57 5.56
CA ILE A 13 1.54 -16.21 5.78
C ILE A 13 1.62 -15.10 6.83
N THR A 14 2.37 -15.35 7.90
CA THR A 14 2.68 -14.37 8.94
C THR A 14 4.18 -14.06 8.93
N GLU A 15 4.65 -13.24 9.85
CA GLU A 15 6.09 -12.97 10.00
C GLU A 15 6.93 -14.19 10.40
N THR A 16 6.31 -15.22 11.00
CA THR A 16 7.02 -16.38 11.58
C THR A 16 6.42 -17.72 11.20
N LEU A 17 5.20 -17.75 10.67
CA LEU A 17 4.46 -18.99 10.41
C LEU A 17 3.88 -18.98 9.01
N GLU A 18 3.77 -20.17 8.44
CA GLU A 18 3.01 -20.47 7.24
C GLU A 18 2.00 -21.59 7.59
N ILE A 19 0.73 -21.37 7.28
CA ILE A 19 -0.39 -22.26 7.58
C ILE A 19 -1.07 -22.60 6.25
N ASP A 20 -0.94 -23.84 5.78
CA ASP A 20 -1.39 -24.26 4.45
C ASP A 20 -2.93 -24.17 4.28
N ASP A 21 -3.69 -24.50 5.31
CA ASP A 21 -5.16 -24.37 5.34
C ASP A 21 -5.56 -23.56 6.57
N GLY A 22 -5.45 -22.25 6.40
CA GLY A 22 -5.62 -21.31 7.49
C GLY A 22 -6.81 -20.38 7.33
N TRP A 23 -7.07 -19.67 8.42
CA TRP A 23 -8.04 -18.59 8.47
C TRP A 23 -7.51 -17.37 9.22
N VAL A 24 -8.08 -16.21 8.93
CA VAL A 24 -7.82 -14.94 9.60
C VAL A 24 -9.16 -14.29 9.97
N LEU A 25 -9.35 -13.97 11.25
CA LEU A 25 -10.49 -13.18 11.73
C LEU A 25 -10.09 -11.72 11.88
N ILE A 26 -10.88 -10.85 11.28
CA ILE A 26 -10.73 -9.40 11.35
C ILE A 26 -11.94 -8.82 12.08
N GLU A 27 -11.71 -8.04 13.13
CA GLU A 27 -12.73 -7.31 13.86
C GLU A 27 -12.32 -5.85 14.01
N ASP A 28 -13.22 -4.92 13.76
CA ASP A 28 -12.98 -3.48 13.85
C ASP A 28 -11.73 -3.01 13.07
N GLY A 29 -11.50 -3.61 11.88
CA GLY A 29 -10.39 -3.28 11.01
C GLY A 29 -9.02 -3.77 11.51
N ARG A 30 -8.99 -4.72 12.46
CA ARG A 30 -7.76 -5.30 13.02
C ARG A 30 -7.81 -6.82 12.95
N ILE A 31 -6.67 -7.45 12.73
CA ILE A 31 -6.52 -8.90 12.87
C ILE A 31 -6.75 -9.25 14.35
N ARG A 32 -7.80 -10.01 14.62
CA ARG A 32 -8.15 -10.47 15.95
C ARG A 32 -7.44 -11.77 16.31
N SER A 33 -7.45 -12.71 15.36
CA SER A 33 -6.82 -14.01 15.50
C SER A 33 -6.65 -14.67 14.14
N PHE A 34 -5.82 -15.68 14.08
CA PHE A 34 -5.66 -16.57 12.94
C PHE A 34 -5.35 -17.98 13.45
N GLY A 35 -5.54 -18.99 12.60
CA GLY A 35 -5.31 -20.39 12.97
C GLY A 35 -5.51 -21.35 11.81
N GLU A 36 -5.43 -22.63 12.10
CA GLU A 36 -5.70 -23.72 11.17
C GLU A 36 -7.20 -24.02 11.09
N THR A 37 -7.68 -24.37 9.89
CA THR A 37 -9.11 -24.73 9.69
C THR A 37 -9.50 -25.96 10.50
N GLY A 38 -8.58 -26.90 10.69
CA GLY A 38 -8.78 -28.11 11.48
C GLY A 38 -9.11 -27.89 12.96
N ASP A 39 -8.72 -26.75 13.52
CA ASP A 39 -9.01 -26.39 14.92
C ASP A 39 -10.41 -25.76 15.10
N GLY A 40 -11.14 -25.58 14.01
CA GLY A 40 -12.46 -24.96 13.97
C GLY A 40 -12.42 -23.50 13.52
N LEU A 41 -13.54 -23.03 13.00
CA LEU A 41 -13.67 -21.67 12.49
C LEU A 41 -14.41 -20.77 13.49
N PRO A 42 -13.91 -19.56 13.77
CA PRO A 42 -14.66 -18.58 14.54
C PRO A 42 -15.90 -18.08 13.79
N GLY A 43 -16.90 -17.62 14.52
CA GLY A 43 -18.06 -16.95 13.91
C GLY A 43 -17.69 -15.54 13.43
N ALA A 44 -18.29 -15.12 12.31
CA ALA A 44 -18.15 -13.78 11.77
C ALA A 44 -19.44 -13.36 11.04
N ASP A 45 -19.60 -12.03 10.83
CA ASP A 45 -20.75 -11.49 10.08
C ASP A 45 -20.57 -11.69 8.58
N GLU A 46 -19.33 -11.69 8.11
CA GLU A 46 -18.96 -11.86 6.70
C GLU A 46 -17.86 -12.92 6.58
N THR A 47 -17.92 -13.72 5.54
CA THR A 47 -16.91 -14.74 5.26
C THR A 47 -16.40 -14.59 3.83
N ILE A 48 -15.09 -14.57 3.68
CA ILE A 48 -14.37 -14.60 2.41
C ILE A 48 -13.69 -15.96 2.30
N ASP A 49 -13.98 -16.68 1.22
CA ASP A 49 -13.29 -17.93 0.91
C ASP A 49 -12.07 -17.62 0.01
N ALA A 50 -10.88 -17.85 0.52
CA ALA A 50 -9.65 -17.61 -0.23
C ALA A 50 -9.35 -18.71 -1.25
N GLY A 51 -10.06 -19.85 -1.21
CA GLY A 51 -9.94 -20.91 -2.24
C GLY A 51 -8.54 -21.50 -2.42
N GLY A 52 -7.70 -21.45 -1.41
CA GLY A 52 -6.30 -21.88 -1.45
C GLY A 52 -5.31 -20.76 -1.82
N ASP A 53 -5.79 -19.55 -2.08
CA ASP A 53 -4.93 -18.40 -2.36
C ASP A 53 -4.14 -17.95 -1.12
N ILE A 54 -3.07 -17.18 -1.35
CA ILE A 54 -2.23 -16.64 -0.27
C ILE A 54 -2.97 -15.53 0.46
N VAL A 55 -3.04 -15.66 1.77
CA VAL A 55 -3.52 -14.63 2.70
C VAL A 55 -2.35 -14.13 3.55
N GLY A 56 -1.87 -12.95 3.29
CA GLY A 56 -0.70 -12.39 3.97
C GLY A 56 -0.80 -10.89 4.17
N PRO A 57 0.21 -10.29 4.84
CA PRO A 57 0.32 -8.85 4.93
C PRO A 57 0.42 -8.22 3.55
N GLY A 58 -0.26 -7.09 3.34
CA GLY A 58 -0.09 -6.32 2.12
C GLY A 58 1.34 -5.76 2.01
N PHE A 59 1.81 -5.60 0.78
CA PHE A 59 3.13 -5.03 0.51
C PHE A 59 3.21 -3.57 0.93
N ILE A 60 4.42 -3.16 1.33
CA ILE A 60 4.76 -1.77 1.63
C ILE A 60 5.83 -1.34 0.64
N ASP A 61 5.51 -0.39 -0.22
CA ASP A 61 6.46 0.20 -1.14
C ASP A 61 7.00 1.50 -0.55
N MET A 62 8.25 1.49 -0.13
CA MET A 62 8.88 2.62 0.55
C MET A 62 9.58 3.59 -0.39
N HIS A 63 9.72 3.25 -1.67
CA HIS A 63 10.40 4.09 -2.65
C HIS A 63 9.86 3.80 -4.05
N THR A 64 9.02 4.67 -4.56
CA THR A 64 8.47 4.54 -5.89
C THR A 64 8.12 5.91 -6.46
N HIS A 65 8.38 6.11 -7.76
CA HIS A 65 8.09 7.35 -8.48
C HIS A 65 6.70 7.36 -9.10
N GLY A 66 6.01 6.23 -9.06
CA GLY A 66 4.69 6.04 -9.65
C GLY A 66 4.45 4.61 -10.08
N ILE A 67 3.36 4.39 -10.79
CA ILE A 67 2.96 3.09 -11.32
C ILE A 67 2.30 3.25 -12.67
N LYS A 68 2.64 2.40 -13.64
CA LYS A 68 2.12 2.46 -15.00
C LYS A 68 2.36 3.85 -15.63
N ASP A 69 1.29 4.55 -15.99
CA ASP A 69 1.28 5.89 -16.58
C ASP A 69 1.18 7.02 -15.53
N VAL A 70 1.22 6.69 -14.25
CA VAL A 70 1.17 7.66 -13.15
C VAL A 70 2.58 7.96 -12.66
N ASP A 71 3.02 9.19 -12.79
CA ASP A 71 4.27 9.72 -12.22
C ASP A 71 3.94 10.73 -11.11
N PHE A 72 4.46 10.52 -9.90
CA PHE A 72 4.22 11.39 -8.76
C PHE A 72 4.76 12.82 -8.95
N MET A 73 5.72 13.04 -9.86
CA MET A 73 6.23 14.38 -10.18
C MET A 73 5.33 15.17 -11.12
N GLU A 74 4.45 14.49 -11.89
CA GLU A 74 3.61 15.13 -12.91
C GLU A 74 2.12 15.04 -12.58
N ALA A 75 1.70 13.98 -11.91
CA ALA A 75 0.31 13.66 -11.62
C ALA A 75 -0.41 14.78 -10.85
N ASP A 76 -1.63 15.05 -11.25
CA ASP A 76 -2.61 15.75 -10.41
C ASP A 76 -3.25 14.78 -9.39
N GLU A 77 -4.12 15.29 -8.55
CA GLU A 77 -4.72 14.52 -7.47
C GLU A 77 -5.57 13.34 -7.98
N GLU A 78 -6.31 13.51 -9.06
CA GLU A 78 -7.15 12.47 -9.67
C GLU A 78 -6.27 11.36 -10.28
N THR A 79 -5.22 11.73 -10.97
CA THR A 79 -4.24 10.79 -11.54
C THR A 79 -3.51 10.02 -10.44
N MET A 80 -3.10 10.68 -9.34
CA MET A 80 -2.52 10.02 -8.19
C MET A 80 -3.49 8.99 -7.57
N GLU A 81 -4.78 9.33 -7.45
CA GLU A 81 -5.79 8.40 -6.91
C GLU A 81 -5.92 7.15 -7.77
N ARG A 82 -5.93 7.29 -9.10
CA ARG A 82 -5.88 6.12 -10.02
C ARG A 82 -4.62 5.28 -9.80
N GLY A 83 -3.48 5.92 -9.57
CA GLY A 83 -2.25 5.21 -9.21
C GLY A 83 -2.38 4.40 -7.92
N LEU A 84 -3.02 4.95 -6.89
CA LEU A 84 -3.29 4.24 -5.64
C LEU A 84 -4.21 3.03 -5.84
N GLU A 85 -5.21 3.12 -6.74
CA GLU A 85 -6.04 1.97 -7.12
C GLU A 85 -5.20 0.85 -7.76
N GLU A 86 -4.27 1.21 -8.64
CA GLU A 86 -3.38 0.24 -9.26
C GLU A 86 -2.45 -0.44 -8.22
N TYR A 87 -1.85 0.33 -7.30
CA TYR A 87 -1.08 -0.24 -6.21
C TYR A 87 -1.91 -1.25 -5.39
N ALA A 88 -3.15 -0.90 -5.05
CA ALA A 88 -4.05 -1.78 -4.31
C ALA A 88 -4.33 -3.09 -5.07
N ARG A 89 -4.50 -3.04 -6.39
CA ARG A 89 -4.70 -4.23 -7.25
C ARG A 89 -3.52 -5.20 -7.22
N PHE A 90 -2.31 -4.69 -6.98
CA PHE A 90 -1.10 -5.51 -6.82
C PHE A 90 -0.79 -5.88 -5.36
N GLY A 91 -1.75 -5.67 -4.46
CA GLY A 91 -1.60 -6.03 -3.05
C GLY A 91 -0.71 -5.07 -2.25
N VAL A 92 -0.37 -3.92 -2.80
CA VAL A 92 0.37 -2.87 -2.07
C VAL A 92 -0.62 -2.10 -1.20
N THR A 93 -0.41 -2.10 0.10
CA THR A 93 -1.30 -1.46 1.09
C THR A 93 -0.73 -0.19 1.68
N ARG A 94 0.56 0.07 1.44
CA ARG A 94 1.24 1.31 1.86
C ARG A 94 2.26 1.72 0.81
N VAL A 95 2.25 3.00 0.46
CA VAL A 95 3.15 3.60 -0.54
C VAL A 95 3.77 4.87 0.04
N VAL A 96 5.06 5.04 -0.20
CA VAL A 96 5.76 6.31 -0.03
C VAL A 96 6.08 6.86 -1.41
N GLY A 97 5.35 7.90 -1.84
CA GLY A 97 5.57 8.52 -3.14
C GLY A 97 6.89 9.29 -3.17
N SER A 98 7.80 8.90 -4.05
CA SER A 98 9.11 9.54 -4.17
C SER A 98 9.10 10.63 -5.23
N THR A 99 9.75 11.76 -4.92
CA THR A 99 10.05 12.79 -5.91
C THR A 99 11.36 12.48 -6.63
N LEU A 100 11.62 13.19 -7.70
CA LEU A 100 12.93 13.23 -8.38
C LEU A 100 13.55 14.61 -8.25
N SER A 101 14.85 14.75 -8.56
CA SER A 101 15.49 16.04 -8.73
C SER A 101 14.70 16.89 -9.71
N ASN A 102 14.28 18.06 -9.27
CA ASN A 102 13.42 18.98 -9.99
C ASN A 102 13.52 20.36 -9.28
N PRO A 103 13.19 21.47 -9.94
CA PRO A 103 13.11 22.77 -9.27
C PRO A 103 12.28 22.67 -7.98
N ILE A 104 12.79 23.25 -6.91
CA ILE A 104 12.23 23.08 -5.56
C ILE A 104 10.73 23.43 -5.48
N ASP A 105 10.28 24.41 -6.26
CA ASP A 105 8.85 24.78 -6.29
C ASP A 105 7.96 23.66 -6.87
N ASN A 106 8.49 22.89 -7.83
CA ASN A 106 7.79 21.71 -8.36
C ASN A 106 7.71 20.61 -7.31
N ILE A 107 8.81 20.31 -6.63
CA ILE A 107 8.85 19.33 -5.54
C ILE A 107 7.83 19.70 -4.46
N ILE A 108 7.86 20.98 -4.00
CA ILE A 108 6.92 21.47 -2.98
C ILE A 108 5.47 21.33 -3.47
N ARG A 109 5.20 21.65 -4.73
CA ARG A 109 3.85 21.53 -5.30
C ARG A 109 3.38 20.07 -5.28
N GLN A 110 4.21 19.11 -5.68
CA GLN A 110 3.85 17.69 -5.69
C GLN A 110 3.71 17.12 -4.28
N MET A 111 4.58 17.46 -3.37
CA MET A 111 4.44 17.08 -1.96
C MET A 111 3.12 17.58 -1.34
N LYS A 112 2.70 18.80 -1.69
CA LYS A 112 1.39 19.34 -1.28
C LYS A 112 0.23 18.59 -1.93
N ARG A 113 0.35 18.15 -3.18
CA ARG A 113 -0.66 17.32 -3.85
C ARG A 113 -0.77 15.95 -3.18
N MET A 114 0.34 15.25 -2.98
CA MET A 114 0.39 13.97 -2.26
C MET A 114 -0.28 14.09 -0.88
N ARG A 115 -0.01 15.18 -0.17
CA ARG A 115 -0.65 15.44 1.13
C ARG A 115 -2.16 15.58 0.98
N ARG A 116 -2.68 16.32 -0.01
CA ARG A 116 -4.12 16.45 -0.25
C ARG A 116 -4.77 15.11 -0.59
N VAL A 117 -4.13 14.31 -1.46
CA VAL A 117 -4.61 12.97 -1.80
C VAL A 117 -4.68 12.10 -0.54
N ARG A 118 -3.63 12.10 0.28
CA ARG A 118 -3.62 11.38 1.55
C ARG A 118 -4.77 11.77 2.49
N GLU A 119 -5.08 13.06 2.57
CA GLU A 119 -6.07 13.60 3.50
C GLU A 119 -7.51 13.50 2.97
N GLN A 120 -7.73 13.47 1.66
CA GLN A 120 -9.05 13.66 1.04
C GLN A 120 -9.53 12.45 0.21
N SER A 121 -8.63 11.62 -0.31
CA SER A 121 -8.99 10.45 -1.09
C SER A 121 -9.49 9.31 -0.21
N LYS A 122 -10.42 8.51 -0.73
CA LYS A 122 -10.86 7.25 -0.10
C LYS A 122 -9.71 6.26 0.06
N LEU A 123 -8.73 6.30 -0.84
CA LEU A 123 -7.52 5.47 -0.83
C LEU A 123 -6.33 6.19 -0.17
N GLY A 124 -6.53 7.38 0.36
CA GLY A 124 -5.47 8.20 0.95
C GLY A 124 -4.67 7.50 2.05
N ALA A 125 -5.28 6.53 2.74
CA ALA A 125 -4.59 5.71 3.73
C ALA A 125 -3.45 4.84 3.14
N LEU A 126 -3.46 4.56 1.82
CA LEU A 126 -2.38 3.86 1.15
C LEU A 126 -1.13 4.76 1.03
N LEU A 127 -1.31 6.05 0.78
CA LEU A 127 -0.21 7.02 0.63
C LEU A 127 0.23 7.50 2.01
N VAL A 128 1.23 6.85 2.60
CA VAL A 128 1.68 7.15 3.97
C VAL A 128 2.48 8.43 4.07
N GLY A 129 3.12 8.86 2.98
CA GLY A 129 3.91 10.09 2.93
C GLY A 129 4.61 10.28 1.61
N GLY A 130 5.44 11.32 1.54
CA GLY A 130 6.34 11.57 0.43
C GLY A 130 7.79 11.42 0.85
N HIS A 131 8.59 10.82 0.00
CA HIS A 131 10.04 10.73 0.09
C HIS A 131 10.65 11.72 -0.90
N MET A 132 11.48 12.61 -0.41
CA MET A 132 12.15 13.59 -1.25
C MET A 132 13.51 13.03 -1.69
N GLU A 133 13.59 12.53 -2.92
CA GLU A 133 14.82 12.11 -3.56
C GLU A 133 15.39 13.27 -4.39
N GLY A 134 16.54 13.77 -3.99
CA GLY A 134 17.06 15.05 -4.51
C GLY A 134 16.44 16.26 -3.80
N PRO A 135 16.61 17.51 -4.34
CA PRO A 135 17.34 17.85 -5.55
C PRO A 135 18.87 17.99 -5.38
N TRP A 136 19.39 17.95 -4.15
CA TRP A 136 20.81 18.23 -3.86
C TRP A 136 21.71 17.01 -4.08
N LEU A 137 21.66 16.42 -5.27
CA LEU A 137 22.49 15.29 -5.64
C LEU A 137 23.77 15.76 -6.33
N CYS A 138 24.91 15.17 -5.95
CA CYS A 138 26.17 15.39 -6.61
C CYS A 138 26.10 14.88 -8.06
N VAL A 139 26.50 15.69 -9.05
CA VAL A 139 26.46 15.34 -10.48
C VAL A 139 27.08 13.96 -10.77
N ARG A 140 28.19 13.62 -10.11
CA ARG A 140 28.85 12.31 -10.30
C ARG A 140 28.10 11.13 -9.68
N CYS A 141 27.18 11.38 -8.75
CA CYS A 141 26.46 10.34 -7.99
C CYS A 141 24.95 10.38 -8.25
N ARG A 142 24.46 11.20 -9.18
CA ARG A 142 23.04 11.44 -9.41
C ARG A 142 22.27 10.27 -10.01
N GLY A 143 22.97 9.28 -10.56
CA GLY A 143 22.30 8.17 -11.26
C GLY A 143 21.48 8.66 -12.46
N GLY A 144 20.20 8.29 -12.49
CA GLY A 144 19.26 8.68 -13.55
C GLY A 144 18.64 10.06 -13.41
N HIS A 145 18.96 10.83 -12.35
CA HIS A 145 18.40 12.18 -12.18
C HIS A 145 18.94 13.16 -13.22
N ALA A 146 18.10 14.12 -13.63
CA ALA A 146 18.50 15.19 -14.54
C ALA A 146 19.63 16.03 -13.94
N GLU A 147 20.42 16.62 -14.80
CA GLU A 147 21.41 17.63 -14.44
C GLU A 147 20.71 18.98 -14.41
N GLU A 148 20.51 19.57 -13.23
CA GLU A 148 19.94 20.90 -13.04
C GLU A 148 20.92 21.82 -12.34
#